data_e4a91cfdc3126255007786a17644e548
#
_entry.id   e4a91cfdc3126255007786a17644e548
#
_cell.length_a   1.000
_cell.length_b   1.000
_cell.length_c   1.000
_cell.angle_alpha   90.00
_cell.angle_beta   90.00
_cell.angle_gamma   90.00
#
_symmetry.space_group_name_H-M   'P 1'
#
loop_
_entity.id
_entity.type
_entity.pdbx_description
1 polymer ?
#
loop_
_entity_poly.entity_id
_entity_poly.type
_entity_poly.pdbx_seq_one_letter_code
_entity_poly.pdbx_strand_id
1 'polypeptide(L)'
;ASAVLVGGAAIDPALLARSRAAGVRAVTTYGMSETGGGCVYDGVPLEGVSVRIEDPDEVGVGRIVLAGPVLAEGYVGPPGAPPPRSARPVRSAFFRTGPRELATADRGRLDALPDGSTRLTVLGRLDDIIVTGGIKVDPRDVEQVLTGLPGVAQACVVGVPDRTWGSAVVAAVVPEAGATVDGEGLRRQARERLDGAHTPKRILVVPELPLRGPGKTDRRAVAALCRAV
;
A
#
# COMPACT_ATOMS: atom_id res chain seq x y z
N ALA A 1 4.73 -0.52 -30.73
CA ALA A 1 3.66 -0.53 -29.74
C ALA A 1 4.16 0.17 -28.48
N SER A 2 3.47 1.21 -28.06
CA SER A 2 3.81 1.98 -26.86
C SER A 2 3.47 1.15 -25.62
N ALA A 3 4.33 1.17 -24.60
CA ALA A 3 4.03 0.60 -23.29
C ALA A 3 3.52 1.71 -22.37
N VAL A 4 2.65 1.35 -21.43
CA VAL A 4 2.17 2.23 -20.36
C VAL A 4 2.82 1.80 -19.06
N LEU A 5 3.59 2.69 -18.43
CA LEU A 5 4.15 2.46 -17.11
C LEU A 5 3.09 2.86 -16.05
N VAL A 6 2.82 1.94 -15.13
CA VAL A 6 1.84 2.14 -14.08
C VAL A 6 2.51 1.94 -12.72
N GLY A 7 2.54 2.99 -11.90
CA GLY A 7 3.22 2.94 -10.61
C GLY A 7 2.85 4.10 -9.70
N GLY A 8 3.57 4.19 -8.58
CA GLY A 8 3.37 5.25 -7.59
C GLY A 8 2.20 5.01 -6.62
N ALA A 9 1.30 4.08 -6.90
CA ALA A 9 0.24 3.61 -6.02
C ALA A 9 -0.06 2.13 -6.28
N ALA A 10 -0.85 1.51 -5.40
CA ALA A 10 -1.36 0.16 -5.66
C ALA A 10 -2.27 0.17 -6.89
N ILE A 11 -2.13 -0.85 -7.71
CA ILE A 11 -2.92 -1.05 -8.92
C ILE A 11 -3.96 -2.12 -8.62
N ASP A 12 -5.21 -1.88 -9.03
CA ASP A 12 -6.24 -2.91 -9.00
C ASP A 12 -5.84 -4.05 -9.97
N PRO A 13 -5.67 -5.29 -9.46
CA PRO A 13 -5.30 -6.42 -10.30
C PRO A 13 -6.31 -6.71 -11.41
N ALA A 14 -7.61 -6.49 -11.16
CA ALA A 14 -8.66 -6.71 -12.15
C ALA A 14 -8.57 -5.69 -13.28
N LEU A 15 -8.31 -4.41 -12.97
CA LEU A 15 -8.08 -3.38 -13.95
C LEU A 15 -6.83 -3.66 -14.80
N LEU A 16 -5.74 -4.09 -14.15
CA LEU A 16 -4.51 -4.46 -14.84
C LEU A 16 -4.74 -5.64 -15.80
N ALA A 17 -5.44 -6.69 -15.35
CA ALA A 17 -5.79 -7.84 -16.18
C ALA A 17 -6.67 -7.44 -17.38
N ARG A 18 -7.71 -6.62 -17.17
CA ARG A 18 -8.57 -6.08 -18.23
C ARG A 18 -7.79 -5.27 -19.25
N SER A 19 -6.88 -4.39 -18.79
CA SER A 19 -6.03 -3.57 -19.65
C SER A 19 -5.16 -4.44 -20.55
N ARG A 20 -4.52 -5.47 -19.98
CA ARG A 20 -3.71 -6.42 -20.73
C ARG A 20 -4.52 -7.24 -21.72
N ALA A 21 -5.71 -7.70 -21.34
CA ALA A 21 -6.64 -8.41 -22.22
C ALA A 21 -7.11 -7.51 -23.39
N ALA A 22 -7.21 -6.20 -23.20
CA ALA A 22 -7.50 -5.22 -24.24
C ALA A 22 -6.29 -4.86 -25.13
N GLY A 23 -5.16 -5.57 -24.99
CA GLY A 23 -3.94 -5.36 -25.78
C GLY A 23 -3.06 -4.19 -25.30
N VAL A 24 -3.33 -3.59 -24.16
CA VAL A 24 -2.48 -2.55 -23.56
C VAL A 24 -1.26 -3.21 -22.94
N ARG A 25 -0.07 -2.83 -23.38
CA ARG A 25 1.18 -3.26 -22.74
C ARG A 25 1.40 -2.47 -21.45
N ALA A 26 0.67 -2.84 -20.41
CA ALA A 26 0.79 -2.25 -19.09
C ALA A 26 1.94 -2.93 -18.32
N VAL A 27 2.94 -2.13 -17.94
CA VAL A 27 4.11 -2.55 -17.14
C VAL A 27 3.98 -1.89 -15.76
N THR A 28 3.92 -2.69 -14.71
CA THR A 28 3.87 -2.17 -13.34
C THR A 28 5.27 -1.77 -12.89
N THR A 29 5.36 -0.67 -12.12
CA THR A 29 6.64 -0.22 -11.56
C THR A 29 6.54 -0.05 -10.06
N TYR A 30 7.58 -0.48 -9.34
CA TYR A 30 7.77 -0.19 -7.92
C TYR A 30 9.10 0.55 -7.73
N GLY A 31 9.06 1.56 -6.89
CA GLY A 31 10.18 2.42 -6.54
C GLY A 31 9.68 3.65 -5.79
N MET A 32 10.61 4.50 -5.39
CA MET A 32 10.35 5.67 -4.56
C MET A 32 11.37 6.77 -4.85
N SER A 33 11.27 7.90 -4.16
CA SER A 33 12.22 9.00 -4.31
C SER A 33 13.65 8.56 -4.01
N GLU A 34 13.81 7.66 -3.04
CA GLU A 34 15.09 7.11 -2.60
C GLU A 34 15.74 6.17 -3.63
N THR A 35 14.99 5.72 -4.64
CA THR A 35 15.51 4.93 -5.77
C THR A 35 15.53 5.71 -7.09
N GLY A 36 15.30 7.03 -7.04
CA GLY A 36 15.25 7.88 -8.22
C GLY A 36 14.08 7.59 -9.15
N GLY A 37 13.13 6.74 -8.74
CA GLY A 37 11.99 6.29 -9.52
C GLY A 37 11.77 4.79 -9.43
N GLY A 38 11.18 4.19 -10.49
CA GLY A 38 10.97 2.74 -10.55
C GLY A 38 12.28 1.96 -10.63
N CYS A 39 12.46 0.96 -9.76
CA CYS A 39 13.61 0.07 -9.76
C CYS A 39 13.23 -1.42 -9.86
N VAL A 40 11.93 -1.74 -9.80
CA VAL A 40 11.37 -3.08 -10.02
C VAL A 40 10.24 -2.95 -11.05
N TYR A 41 10.26 -3.75 -12.09
CA TYR A 41 9.28 -3.70 -13.19
C TYR A 41 8.60 -5.06 -13.34
N ASP A 42 7.27 -5.09 -13.31
CA ASP A 42 6.45 -6.33 -13.26
C ASP A 42 6.97 -7.33 -12.20
N GLY A 43 7.46 -6.78 -11.07
CA GLY A 43 8.03 -7.52 -9.96
C GLY A 43 9.48 -7.98 -10.15
N VAL A 44 10.10 -7.70 -11.30
CA VAL A 44 11.51 -8.05 -11.59
C VAL A 44 12.40 -6.83 -11.31
N PRO A 45 13.41 -6.95 -10.44
CA PRO A 45 14.38 -5.88 -10.20
C PRO A 45 15.19 -5.54 -11.44
N LEU A 46 15.57 -4.27 -11.58
CA LEU A 46 16.55 -3.87 -12.60
C LEU A 46 17.91 -4.51 -12.32
N GLU A 47 18.73 -4.62 -13.36
CA GLU A 47 20.12 -5.08 -13.23
C GLU A 47 20.88 -4.24 -12.18
N GLY A 48 21.60 -4.91 -11.29
CA GLY A 48 22.30 -4.31 -10.17
C GLY A 48 21.44 -3.94 -8.97
N VAL A 49 20.10 -4.11 -9.05
CA VAL A 49 19.19 -3.95 -7.92
C VAL A 49 18.93 -5.30 -7.29
N SER A 50 19.11 -5.40 -5.98
CA SER A 50 18.69 -6.57 -5.21
C SER A 50 17.53 -6.25 -4.28
N VAL A 51 16.67 -7.24 -4.11
CA VAL A 51 15.51 -7.19 -3.22
C VAL A 51 15.58 -8.35 -2.25
N ARG A 52 15.42 -8.09 -0.96
CA ARG A 52 15.24 -9.13 0.06
C ARG A 52 14.05 -8.79 0.95
N ILE A 53 13.51 -9.80 1.59
CA ILE A 53 12.46 -9.64 2.60
C ILE A 53 13.11 -9.79 3.98
N GLU A 54 12.92 -8.78 4.83
CA GLU A 54 13.38 -8.75 6.21
C GLU A 54 12.24 -9.18 7.13
N ASP A 55 12.58 -10.02 8.12
CA ASP A 55 11.65 -10.57 9.11
C ASP A 55 10.37 -11.16 8.47
N PRO A 56 10.50 -12.13 7.54
CA PRO A 56 9.34 -12.74 6.90
C PRO A 56 8.52 -13.55 7.89
N ASP A 57 7.20 -13.47 7.77
CA ASP A 57 6.27 -14.35 8.46
C ASP A 57 6.22 -15.76 7.81
N GLU A 58 5.31 -16.62 8.29
CA GLU A 58 5.16 -18.02 7.85
C GLU A 58 4.81 -18.15 6.36
N VAL A 59 4.25 -17.09 5.75
CA VAL A 59 3.90 -17.05 4.32
C VAL A 59 4.89 -16.20 3.49
N GLY A 60 6.05 -15.88 4.08
CA GLY A 60 7.14 -15.17 3.42
C GLY A 60 6.93 -13.66 3.27
N VAL A 61 5.95 -13.09 3.96
CA VAL A 61 5.64 -11.66 3.90
C VAL A 61 6.40 -10.91 4.99
N GLY A 62 7.19 -9.92 4.60
CA GLY A 62 7.95 -9.08 5.52
C GLY A 62 8.27 -7.72 4.91
N ARG A 63 9.19 -7.00 5.54
CA ARG A 63 9.67 -5.71 5.05
C ARG A 63 10.47 -5.87 3.77
N ILE A 64 10.18 -5.05 2.78
CA ILE A 64 10.99 -4.97 1.57
C ILE A 64 12.27 -4.18 1.85
N VAL A 65 13.42 -4.79 1.55
CA VAL A 65 14.73 -4.14 1.59
C VAL A 65 15.30 -4.12 0.19
N LEU A 66 15.72 -2.94 -0.23
CA LEU A 66 16.33 -2.69 -1.54
C LEU A 66 17.83 -2.44 -1.37
N ALA A 67 18.63 -2.92 -2.29
CA ALA A 67 20.04 -2.56 -2.39
C ALA A 67 20.46 -2.37 -3.85
N GLY A 68 21.51 -1.59 -4.05
CA GLY A 68 22.08 -1.37 -5.38
C GLY A 68 22.40 0.10 -5.67
N PRO A 69 22.95 0.35 -6.89
CA PRO A 69 23.41 1.69 -7.28
C PRO A 69 22.28 2.72 -7.48
N VAL A 70 21.03 2.27 -7.56
CA VAL A 70 19.84 3.15 -7.70
C VAL A 70 19.53 3.93 -6.43
N LEU A 71 20.07 3.51 -5.28
CA LEU A 71 19.78 4.16 -4.02
C LEU A 71 20.43 5.54 -3.93
N ALA A 72 19.62 6.53 -3.54
CA ALA A 72 20.09 7.88 -3.22
C ALA A 72 21.16 7.84 -2.13
N GLU A 73 22.05 8.82 -2.13
CA GLU A 73 23.12 8.92 -1.12
C GLU A 73 22.60 9.34 0.25
N GLY A 74 21.46 10.01 0.31
CA GLY A 74 20.82 10.46 1.55
C GLY A 74 19.80 11.56 1.31
N TYR A 75 19.27 12.09 2.41
CA TYR A 75 18.36 13.23 2.39
C TYR A 75 19.14 14.53 2.55
N VAL A 76 18.81 15.54 1.74
CA VAL A 76 19.35 16.89 1.86
C VAL A 76 18.40 17.69 2.76
N GLY A 77 18.91 18.18 3.87
CA GLY A 77 18.20 19.07 4.79
C GLY A 77 18.99 20.36 5.04
N PRO A 78 18.40 21.38 5.70
CA PRO A 78 19.16 22.54 6.18
C PRO A 78 20.32 22.08 7.05
N PRO A 79 21.47 22.77 7.01
CA PRO A 79 22.60 22.44 7.87
C PRO A 79 22.18 22.36 9.35
N GLY A 80 22.48 21.23 10.02
CA GLY A 80 22.15 21.01 11.42
C GLY A 80 20.71 20.59 11.71
N ALA A 81 19.83 20.49 10.71
CA ALA A 81 18.49 19.97 10.93
C ALA A 81 18.52 18.43 11.07
N PRO A 82 17.81 17.87 12.06
CA PRO A 82 17.63 16.43 12.11
C PRO A 82 16.84 15.97 10.87
N PRO A 83 17.07 14.74 10.36
CA PRO A 83 16.30 14.21 9.26
C PRO A 83 14.80 14.25 9.60
N PRO A 84 13.91 14.50 8.62
CA PRO A 84 12.49 14.60 8.88
C PRO A 84 11.99 13.31 9.57
N ARG A 85 11.09 13.42 10.54
CA ARG A 85 10.57 12.29 11.33
C ARG A 85 9.87 11.22 10.47
N SER A 86 9.45 11.58 9.26
CA SER A 86 8.97 10.65 8.23
C SER A 86 10.10 9.81 7.62
N ALA A 87 11.32 10.34 7.61
CA ALA A 87 12.54 9.58 7.44
C ALA A 87 12.95 9.05 8.82
N ARG A 88 12.17 8.14 9.43
CA ARG A 88 12.80 7.28 10.44
C ARG A 88 14.03 6.72 9.77
N PRO A 89 15.21 6.88 10.37
CA PRO A 89 16.34 6.11 9.90
C PRO A 89 15.91 4.66 10.14
N VAL A 90 15.39 4.07 9.12
CA VAL A 90 15.71 2.70 8.90
C VAL A 90 17.20 2.72 9.08
N ARG A 91 17.75 1.97 10.02
CA ARG A 91 19.18 1.94 10.31
C ARG A 91 19.94 2.21 9.03
N SER A 92 20.02 3.50 8.68
CA SER A 92 20.60 3.92 7.44
C SER A 92 22.07 3.75 7.63
N ALA A 93 22.57 2.65 7.21
CA ALA A 93 23.95 2.53 6.83
C ALA A 93 24.29 3.45 5.65
N PHE A 94 23.68 4.65 5.57
CA PHE A 94 24.03 5.63 4.55
C PHE A 94 25.47 6.11 4.66
N PHE A 95 26.21 5.75 5.69
CA PHE A 95 27.57 6.26 5.91
C PHE A 95 28.57 5.25 6.50
N ARG A 96 28.41 3.96 6.30
CA ARG A 96 29.43 2.98 6.71
C ARG A 96 29.72 2.00 5.57
N THR A 97 30.99 1.69 5.42
CA THR A 97 31.64 0.76 4.52
C THR A 97 30.89 -0.59 4.38
N GLY A 98 29.97 -0.68 3.41
CA GLY A 98 29.18 -1.87 3.11
C GLY A 98 28.22 -1.61 1.94
N PRO A 99 27.56 -2.63 1.37
CA PRO A 99 26.57 -2.43 0.33
C PRO A 99 25.44 -1.52 0.88
N ARG A 100 25.05 -0.52 0.09
CA ARG A 100 23.94 0.36 0.46
C ARG A 100 22.65 -0.42 0.46
N GLU A 101 21.94 -0.41 1.58
CA GLU A 101 20.63 -1.02 1.73
C GLU A 101 19.61 0.01 2.21
N LEU A 102 18.41 -0.05 1.66
CA LEU A 102 17.25 0.71 2.09
C LEU A 102 16.17 -0.26 2.57
N ALA A 103 15.97 -0.34 3.88
CA ALA A 103 14.81 -1.01 4.42
C ALA A 103 13.61 -0.05 4.30
N THR A 104 12.68 -0.38 3.44
CA THR A 104 11.52 0.46 3.14
C THR A 104 10.45 0.37 4.24
N ALA A 105 9.44 1.22 4.19
CA ALA A 105 8.23 1.04 5.00
C ALA A 105 7.21 0.11 4.30
N ASP A 106 7.54 -0.42 3.14
CA ASP A 106 6.67 -1.30 2.39
C ASP A 106 6.89 -2.76 2.79
N ARG A 107 5.84 -3.56 2.67
CA ARG A 107 5.86 -5.00 2.90
C ARG A 107 5.55 -5.75 1.61
N GLY A 108 6.11 -6.93 1.48
CA GLY A 108 5.92 -7.78 0.31
C GLY A 108 6.51 -9.15 0.51
N ARG A 109 6.51 -9.94 -0.53
CA ARG A 109 7.15 -11.24 -0.59
C ARG A 109 7.85 -11.45 -1.93
N LEU A 110 8.77 -12.40 -1.95
CA LEU A 110 9.42 -12.87 -3.17
C LEU A 110 8.84 -14.22 -3.55
N ASP A 111 8.22 -14.29 -4.71
CA ASP A 111 7.68 -15.51 -5.29
C ASP A 111 8.72 -16.13 -6.23
N ALA A 112 9.08 -17.41 -6.03
CA ALA A 112 9.97 -18.11 -6.92
C ALA A 112 9.29 -18.37 -8.27
N LEU A 113 10.03 -18.16 -9.36
CA LEU A 113 9.59 -18.44 -10.71
C LEU A 113 10.20 -19.75 -11.23
N PRO A 114 9.57 -20.40 -12.24
CA PRO A 114 10.06 -21.67 -12.79
C PRO A 114 11.49 -21.63 -13.39
N ASP A 115 11.94 -20.44 -13.79
CA ASP A 115 13.29 -20.21 -14.31
C ASP A 115 14.36 -19.98 -13.24
N GLY A 116 13.97 -20.11 -11.96
CA GLY A 116 14.85 -19.89 -10.80
C GLY A 116 15.00 -18.42 -10.39
N SER A 117 14.42 -17.50 -11.14
CA SER A 117 14.36 -16.09 -10.73
C SER A 117 13.27 -15.86 -9.67
N THR A 118 13.23 -14.66 -9.11
CA THR A 118 12.21 -14.28 -8.13
C THR A 118 11.40 -13.06 -8.61
N ARG A 119 10.15 -13.00 -8.20
CA ARG A 119 9.27 -11.86 -8.46
C ARG A 119 8.82 -11.22 -7.16
N LEU A 120 9.03 -9.92 -7.03
CA LEU A 120 8.51 -9.14 -5.90
C LEU A 120 7.01 -8.89 -6.07
N THR A 121 6.25 -9.27 -5.04
CA THR A 121 4.85 -8.86 -4.85
C THR A 121 4.79 -7.85 -3.72
N VAL A 122 4.43 -6.60 -4.02
CA VAL A 122 4.26 -5.52 -3.04
C VAL A 122 2.85 -5.59 -2.46
N LEU A 123 2.75 -5.84 -1.16
CA LEU A 123 1.47 -6.04 -0.47
C LEU A 123 0.94 -4.81 0.27
N GLY A 124 1.77 -3.81 0.56
CA GLY A 124 1.33 -2.61 1.26
C GLY A 124 2.42 -1.96 2.06
N ARG A 125 1.98 -1.12 3.02
CA ARG A 125 2.89 -0.45 3.94
C ARG A 125 2.76 -1.03 5.34
N LEU A 126 3.88 -1.13 6.04
CA LEU A 126 3.93 -1.58 7.43
C LEU A 126 3.24 -0.59 8.37
N ASP A 127 3.36 0.71 8.07
CA ASP A 127 2.78 1.80 8.85
C ASP A 127 1.27 2.01 8.58
N ASP A 128 0.71 1.38 7.55
CA ASP A 128 -0.73 1.39 7.30
C ASP A 128 -1.48 0.26 8.05
N ILE A 129 -0.76 -0.76 8.57
CA ILE A 129 -1.38 -1.87 9.32
C ILE A 129 -2.13 -1.32 10.54
N ILE A 130 -3.40 -1.66 10.65
CA ILE A 130 -4.26 -1.26 11.76
C ILE A 130 -4.19 -2.33 12.84
N VAL A 131 -3.82 -1.92 14.06
CA VAL A 131 -3.85 -2.84 15.22
C VAL A 131 -5.12 -2.58 16.01
N THR A 132 -6.07 -3.51 15.96
CA THR A 132 -7.36 -3.45 16.63
C THR A 132 -7.51 -4.63 17.60
N GLY A 133 -7.61 -4.36 18.91
CA GLY A 133 -7.70 -5.44 19.91
C GLY A 133 -6.55 -6.44 19.87
N GLY A 134 -5.35 -6.02 19.47
CA GLY A 134 -4.18 -6.91 19.31
C GLY A 134 -4.11 -7.62 17.94
N ILE A 135 -5.15 -7.54 17.12
CA ILE A 135 -5.18 -8.14 15.78
C ILE A 135 -4.64 -7.13 14.77
N LYS A 136 -3.76 -7.61 13.89
CA LYS A 136 -3.23 -6.82 12.77
C LYS A 136 -4.16 -6.94 11.56
N VAL A 137 -4.74 -5.83 11.13
CA VAL A 137 -5.61 -5.75 9.95
C VAL A 137 -4.89 -5.00 8.84
N ASP A 138 -4.73 -5.64 7.70
CA ASP A 138 -4.28 -4.95 6.49
C ASP A 138 -5.45 -4.18 5.88
N PRO A 139 -5.35 -2.84 5.75
CA PRO A 139 -6.41 -2.07 5.12
C PRO A 139 -6.75 -2.53 3.71
N ARG A 140 -5.79 -3.02 2.95
CA ARG A 140 -5.98 -3.43 1.55
C ARG A 140 -6.87 -4.65 1.42
N ASP A 141 -6.76 -5.62 2.32
CA ASP A 141 -7.61 -6.80 2.29
C ASP A 141 -9.08 -6.41 2.48
N VAL A 142 -9.32 -5.46 3.39
CA VAL A 142 -10.66 -4.91 3.63
C VAL A 142 -11.13 -4.05 2.45
N GLU A 143 -10.24 -3.20 1.89
CA GLU A 143 -10.54 -2.38 0.70
C GLU A 143 -10.91 -3.25 -0.51
N GLN A 144 -10.21 -4.37 -0.72
CA GLN A 144 -10.51 -5.31 -1.80
C GLN A 144 -11.89 -5.92 -1.65
N VAL A 145 -12.28 -6.30 -0.43
CA VAL A 145 -13.63 -6.82 -0.18
C VAL A 145 -14.69 -5.75 -0.43
N LEU A 146 -14.46 -4.51 0.05
CA LEU A 146 -15.40 -3.41 -0.12
C LEU A 146 -15.58 -3.01 -1.59
N THR A 147 -14.50 -2.93 -2.36
CA THR A 147 -14.56 -2.61 -3.80
C THR A 147 -15.15 -3.75 -4.63
N GLY A 148 -15.19 -4.97 -4.10
CA GLY A 148 -15.91 -6.11 -4.69
C GLY A 148 -17.41 -6.15 -4.34
N LEU A 149 -17.93 -5.19 -3.57
CA LEU A 149 -19.37 -5.07 -3.30
C LEU A 149 -20.07 -4.28 -4.41
N PRO A 150 -21.31 -4.64 -4.76
CA PRO A 150 -22.08 -3.92 -5.78
C PRO A 150 -22.23 -2.43 -5.45
N GLY A 151 -21.98 -1.57 -6.44
CA GLY A 151 -22.15 -0.13 -6.34
C GLY A 151 -20.99 0.62 -5.67
N VAL A 152 -19.87 -0.04 -5.34
CA VAL A 152 -18.68 0.59 -4.75
C VAL A 152 -17.59 0.77 -5.81
N ALA A 153 -17.28 2.02 -6.15
CA ALA A 153 -16.20 2.34 -7.09
C ALA A 153 -14.83 2.39 -6.42
N GLN A 154 -14.75 2.94 -5.19
CA GLN A 154 -13.48 3.06 -4.46
C GLN A 154 -13.72 2.88 -2.96
N ALA A 155 -12.71 2.38 -2.27
CA ALA A 155 -12.69 2.26 -0.82
C ALA A 155 -11.34 2.68 -0.26
N CYS A 156 -11.34 3.31 0.91
CA CYS A 156 -10.15 3.57 1.70
C CYS A 156 -10.43 3.20 3.15
N VAL A 157 -9.61 2.30 3.71
CA VAL A 157 -9.77 1.77 5.06
C VAL A 157 -8.66 2.34 5.94
N VAL A 158 -9.01 2.86 7.10
CA VAL A 158 -8.08 3.48 8.04
C VAL A 158 -8.39 3.09 9.48
N GLY A 159 -7.38 3.17 10.33
CA GLY A 159 -7.56 3.08 11.78
C GLY A 159 -7.89 4.44 12.39
N VAL A 160 -8.89 4.49 13.23
CA VAL A 160 -9.17 5.66 14.08
C VAL A 160 -9.03 5.28 15.56
N PRO A 161 -8.62 6.20 16.46
CA PRO A 161 -8.51 5.89 17.87
C PRO A 161 -9.84 5.38 18.44
N ASP A 162 -9.78 4.30 19.21
CA ASP A 162 -10.91 3.66 19.86
C ASP A 162 -10.55 3.33 21.32
N ARG A 163 -11.46 3.60 22.26
CA ARG A 163 -11.21 3.43 23.70
C ARG A 163 -11.11 1.95 24.10
N THR A 164 -11.82 1.07 23.41
CA THR A 164 -11.90 -0.36 23.72
C THR A 164 -10.81 -1.16 23.00
N TRP A 165 -10.59 -0.85 21.74
CA TRP A 165 -9.75 -1.64 20.85
C TRP A 165 -8.40 -0.99 20.52
N GLY A 166 -8.11 0.21 21.08
CA GLY A 166 -6.95 1.02 20.72
C GLY A 166 -7.12 1.71 19.37
N SER A 167 -7.50 0.96 18.35
CA SER A 167 -7.93 1.47 17.04
C SER A 167 -9.16 0.73 16.56
N ALA A 168 -10.10 1.45 15.95
CA ALA A 168 -11.21 0.87 15.20
C ALA A 168 -10.90 0.91 13.70
N VAL A 169 -11.20 -0.18 13.00
CA VAL A 169 -11.18 -0.21 11.53
C VAL A 169 -12.41 0.55 11.03
N VAL A 170 -12.20 1.55 10.20
CA VAL A 170 -13.27 2.34 9.56
C VAL A 170 -12.96 2.51 8.08
N ALA A 171 -13.99 2.75 7.27
CA ALA A 171 -13.84 2.90 5.83
C ALA A 171 -14.54 4.17 5.32
N ALA A 172 -13.98 4.78 4.28
CA ALA A 172 -14.69 5.68 3.38
C ALA A 172 -14.84 5.01 2.02
N VAL A 173 -16.03 5.10 1.42
CA VAL A 173 -16.32 4.51 0.11
C VAL A 173 -16.89 5.56 -0.81
N VAL A 174 -16.55 5.45 -2.10
CA VAL A 174 -17.13 6.25 -3.19
C VAL A 174 -18.05 5.33 -3.99
N PRO A 175 -19.32 5.71 -4.19
CA PRO A 175 -20.24 4.95 -5.03
C PRO A 175 -19.82 4.92 -6.49
N GLU A 176 -20.22 3.87 -7.21
CA GLU A 176 -20.21 3.89 -8.67
C GLU A 176 -21.15 4.98 -9.22
N ALA A 177 -20.87 5.46 -10.42
CA ALA A 177 -21.71 6.48 -11.06
C ALA A 177 -23.16 5.98 -11.18
N GLY A 178 -24.09 6.75 -10.59
CA GLY A 178 -25.52 6.40 -10.59
C GLY A 178 -25.94 5.36 -9.54
N ALA A 179 -25.02 4.79 -8.79
CA ALA A 179 -25.36 3.87 -7.72
C ALA A 179 -25.72 4.61 -6.42
N THR A 180 -26.67 4.05 -5.68
CA THR A 180 -27.01 4.49 -4.32
C THR A 180 -26.63 3.38 -3.35
N VAL A 181 -25.71 3.69 -2.44
CA VAL A 181 -25.28 2.77 -1.39
C VAL A 181 -25.40 3.45 -0.04
N ASP A 182 -25.61 2.66 1.01
CA ASP A 182 -25.58 3.15 2.39
C ASP A 182 -24.51 2.41 3.19
N GLY A 183 -23.88 3.09 4.13
CA GLY A 183 -22.77 2.56 4.91
C GLY A 183 -23.13 1.34 5.75
N GLU A 184 -24.35 1.28 6.30
CA GLU A 184 -24.82 0.15 7.13
C GLU A 184 -25.11 -1.07 6.25
N GLY A 185 -25.70 -0.89 5.07
CA GLY A 185 -25.91 -1.94 4.09
C GLY A 185 -24.60 -2.56 3.62
N LEU A 186 -23.63 -1.71 3.28
CA LEU A 186 -22.29 -2.17 2.90
C LEU A 186 -21.58 -2.89 4.06
N ARG A 187 -21.72 -2.40 5.30
CA ARG A 187 -21.15 -3.05 6.48
C ARG A 187 -21.73 -4.43 6.73
N ARG A 188 -23.04 -4.61 6.56
CA ARG A 188 -23.68 -5.95 6.64
C ARG A 188 -23.12 -6.92 5.59
N GLN A 189 -23.01 -6.48 4.33
CA GLN A 189 -22.45 -7.30 3.26
C GLN A 189 -20.96 -7.63 3.48
N ALA A 190 -20.17 -6.66 3.95
CA ALA A 190 -18.77 -6.88 4.30
C ALA A 190 -18.60 -7.92 5.42
N ARG A 191 -19.49 -7.94 6.41
CA ARG A 191 -19.48 -8.89 7.53
C ARG A 191 -19.73 -10.34 7.12
N GLU A 192 -20.32 -10.56 5.97
CA GLU A 192 -20.50 -11.91 5.40
C GLU A 192 -19.21 -12.49 4.82
N ARG A 193 -18.22 -11.62 4.53
CA ARG A 193 -16.95 -11.95 3.88
C ARG A 193 -15.71 -11.71 4.74
N LEU A 194 -15.86 -10.93 5.81
CA LEU A 194 -14.79 -10.54 6.73
C LEU A 194 -15.14 -10.99 8.15
N ASP A 195 -14.12 -11.37 8.91
CA ASP A 195 -14.30 -11.63 10.34
C ASP A 195 -14.56 -10.34 11.13
N GLY A 196 -14.83 -10.50 12.45
CA GLY A 196 -15.22 -9.37 13.31
C GLY A 196 -14.17 -8.27 13.42
N ALA A 197 -12.88 -8.59 13.39
CA ALA A 197 -11.78 -7.64 13.51
C ALA A 197 -11.56 -6.87 12.20
N HIS A 198 -11.70 -7.56 11.07
CA HIS A 198 -11.54 -6.97 9.74
C HIS A 198 -12.80 -6.22 9.26
N THR A 199 -13.97 -6.52 9.83
CA THR A 199 -15.21 -5.81 9.48
C THR A 199 -15.14 -4.35 9.97
N PRO A 200 -15.26 -3.34 9.08
CA PRO A 200 -15.26 -1.94 9.50
C PRO A 200 -16.37 -1.67 10.51
N LYS A 201 -16.03 -0.98 11.60
CA LYS A 201 -17.01 -0.55 12.61
C LYS A 201 -18.00 0.45 12.01
N ARG A 202 -17.54 1.23 11.04
CA ARG A 202 -18.33 2.22 10.32
C ARG A 202 -17.82 2.37 8.88
N ILE A 203 -18.75 2.58 7.95
CA ILE A 203 -18.46 2.90 6.56
C ILE A 203 -19.11 4.26 6.26
N LEU A 204 -18.29 5.22 5.87
CA LEU A 204 -18.72 6.55 5.45
C LEU A 204 -18.83 6.58 3.92
N VAL A 205 -19.99 6.99 3.41
CA VAL A 205 -20.16 7.20 1.97
C VAL A 205 -19.78 8.65 1.64
N VAL A 206 -18.85 8.83 0.70
CA VAL A 206 -18.33 10.15 0.30
C VAL A 206 -18.38 10.30 -1.22
N PRO A 207 -18.51 11.53 -1.75
CA PRO A 207 -18.52 11.74 -3.19
C PRO A 207 -17.16 11.46 -3.85
N GLU A 208 -16.07 11.68 -3.10
CA GLU A 208 -14.70 11.43 -3.54
C GLU A 208 -13.78 11.17 -2.36
N LEU A 209 -12.68 10.46 -2.58
CA LEU A 209 -11.63 10.27 -1.58
C LEU A 209 -10.66 11.46 -1.63
N PRO A 210 -10.23 12.01 -0.48
CA PRO A 210 -9.16 12.99 -0.42
C PRO A 210 -7.89 12.47 -1.08
N LEU A 211 -7.26 13.28 -1.92
CA LEU A 211 -6.03 12.95 -2.61
C LEU A 211 -4.83 13.76 -2.08
N ARG A 212 -3.68 13.12 -2.04
CA ARG A 212 -2.40 13.73 -1.74
C ARG A 212 -1.49 13.60 -2.95
N GLY A 213 -1.13 14.72 -3.57
CA GLY A 213 -0.34 14.74 -4.79
C GLY A 213 -1.05 14.02 -5.96
N PRO A 214 -0.35 13.63 -7.02
CA PRO A 214 -0.97 13.09 -8.21
C PRO A 214 -1.58 11.71 -7.95
N GLY A 215 -2.91 11.68 -7.74
CA GLY A 215 -3.70 10.45 -7.70
C GLY A 215 -3.55 9.52 -6.49
N LYS A 216 -2.83 9.92 -5.43
CA LYS A 216 -2.68 9.09 -4.22
C LYS A 216 -3.72 9.46 -3.17
N THR A 217 -4.45 8.48 -2.65
CA THR A 217 -5.39 8.69 -1.53
C THR A 217 -4.65 9.18 -0.28
N ASP A 218 -5.13 10.27 0.31
CA ASP A 218 -4.66 10.78 1.59
C ASP A 218 -5.36 10.06 2.75
N ARG A 219 -4.78 8.94 3.21
CA ARG A 219 -5.32 8.15 4.33
C ARG A 219 -5.45 8.97 5.63
N ARG A 220 -4.60 10.00 5.84
CA ARG A 220 -4.70 10.86 7.02
C ARG A 220 -5.92 11.76 6.96
N ALA A 221 -6.20 12.34 5.80
CA ALA A 221 -7.41 13.12 5.58
C ALA A 221 -8.66 12.24 5.68
N VAL A 222 -8.65 11.03 5.12
CA VAL A 222 -9.74 10.05 5.30
C VAL A 222 -9.96 9.71 6.78
N ALA A 223 -8.89 9.47 7.55
CA ALA A 223 -9.01 9.20 8.98
C ALA A 223 -9.56 10.40 9.76
N ALA A 224 -9.26 11.64 9.35
CA ALA A 224 -9.84 12.84 9.93
C ALA A 224 -11.35 12.95 9.64
N LEU A 225 -11.77 12.71 8.40
CA LEU A 225 -13.19 12.64 8.02
C LEU A 225 -13.95 11.59 8.85
N CYS A 226 -13.38 10.38 8.94
CA CYS A 226 -14.01 9.30 9.69
C CYS A 226 -14.08 9.55 11.22
N ARG A 227 -13.30 10.46 11.78
CA ARG A 227 -13.36 10.84 13.20
C ARG A 227 -14.44 11.87 13.50
N ALA A 228 -14.73 12.72 12.53
CA ALA A 228 -15.65 13.86 12.71
C ALA A 228 -17.15 13.45 12.68
N VAL A 229 -17.46 12.25 12.29
CA VAL A 229 -18.78 11.63 12.22
C VAL A 229 -18.82 10.45 13.18
#